data_eaa064993c645482583fe3a635d27bab
#
_entry.id   eaa064993c645482583fe3a635d27bab
#
_cell.length_a   1.000
_cell.length_b   1.000
_cell.length_c   1.000
_cell.angle_alpha   90.00
_cell.angle_beta   90.00
_cell.angle_gamma   90.00
#
_symmetry.space_group_name_H-M   'P 1'
#
loop_
_entity.id
_entity.type
_entity.pdbx_description
1 polymer ?
#
loop_
_entity_poly.entity_id
_entity_poly.type
_entity_poly.pdbx_seq_one_letter_code
_entity_poly.pdbx_strand_id
1 'polypeptide(L)'
;MVYRIYVEKKPGFDGEAQGLLHELVDLVGIQNLTGLRLLNRYDVEGIDAVLFQQAVPTVFSEPPVDVTYDKLPDAKTVFAVEYLPGQFDQRADSASECIQLLSQGERPAVRSARVYLLDGDLTDADLAAIKKYVINPVEAREASLDERSTLKMEFAIPTEVETLTGFTALGDDALETFRNEKGLAMDHADIVFCQNYFKSEHRDPTITEIR
;
A
#
# COMPACT_ATOMS: atom_id res chain seq x y z
N MET A 1 17.67 -14.83 0.39
CA MET A 1 18.03 -13.62 -0.40
C MET A 1 16.78 -13.16 -1.09
N VAL A 2 16.52 -11.85 -1.12
CA VAL A 2 15.41 -11.24 -1.85
C VAL A 2 15.94 -10.67 -3.17
N TYR A 3 15.29 -11.02 -4.26
CA TYR A 3 15.53 -10.43 -5.58
C TYR A 3 14.49 -9.36 -5.85
N ARG A 4 14.86 -8.29 -6.54
CA ARG A 4 13.99 -7.17 -6.89
C ARG A 4 14.06 -6.86 -8.37
N ILE A 5 12.92 -6.58 -8.98
CA ILE A 5 12.80 -6.10 -10.36
C ILE A 5 11.72 -5.00 -10.43
N TYR A 6 11.95 -4.01 -11.27
CA TYR A 6 10.98 -2.99 -11.62
C TYR A 6 10.55 -3.17 -13.08
N VAL A 7 9.28 -3.06 -13.34
CA VAL A 7 8.69 -3.25 -14.66
C VAL A 7 7.85 -2.05 -15.02
N GLU A 8 8.11 -1.44 -16.15
CA GLU A 8 7.45 -0.26 -16.66
C GLU A 8 6.88 -0.51 -18.06
N LYS A 9 5.72 0.02 -18.35
CA LYS A 9 5.18 0.02 -19.71
C LYS A 9 5.97 0.97 -20.61
N LYS A 10 6.32 0.51 -21.82
CA LYS A 10 6.96 1.35 -22.83
C LYS A 10 6.06 2.50 -23.25
N PRO A 11 6.63 3.62 -23.75
CA PRO A 11 5.85 4.71 -24.34
C PRO A 11 4.86 4.18 -25.39
N GLY A 12 3.61 4.66 -25.29
CA GLY A 12 2.49 4.20 -26.12
C GLY A 12 1.71 3.01 -25.55
N PHE A 13 2.25 2.34 -24.52
CA PHE A 13 1.55 1.31 -23.73
C PHE A 13 1.31 1.77 -22.29
N ASP A 14 1.75 2.96 -21.94
CA ASP A 14 1.73 3.60 -20.63
C ASP A 14 0.45 4.39 -20.33
N GLY A 15 -0.67 4.03 -20.96
CA GLY A 15 -1.95 4.75 -20.85
C GLY A 15 -2.42 5.00 -19.44
N GLU A 16 -2.13 4.08 -18.50
CA GLU A 16 -2.44 4.26 -17.07
C GLU A 16 -1.65 5.42 -16.46
N ALA A 17 -0.35 5.51 -16.74
CA ALA A 17 0.49 6.59 -16.25
C ALA A 17 0.05 7.95 -16.83
N GLN A 18 -0.27 7.99 -18.11
CA GLN A 18 -0.75 9.19 -18.79
C GLN A 18 -2.13 9.62 -18.28
N GLY A 19 -3.05 8.66 -18.05
CA GLY A 19 -4.36 8.94 -17.46
C GLY A 19 -4.23 9.52 -16.06
N LEU A 20 -3.42 8.92 -15.20
CA LEU A 20 -3.18 9.42 -13.85
C LEU A 20 -2.51 10.80 -13.85
N LEU A 21 -1.57 11.05 -14.77
CA LEU A 21 -0.97 12.39 -14.92
C LEU A 21 -2.05 13.45 -15.18
N HIS A 22 -2.96 13.20 -16.12
CA HIS A 22 -4.07 14.12 -16.41
C HIS A 22 -5.00 14.31 -15.21
N GLU A 23 -5.35 13.24 -14.51
CA GLU A 23 -6.18 13.31 -13.30
C GLU A 23 -5.52 14.15 -12.20
N LEU A 24 -4.23 13.97 -11.95
CA LEU A 24 -3.50 14.73 -10.93
C LEU A 24 -3.39 16.21 -11.30
N VAL A 25 -3.21 16.55 -12.57
CA VAL A 25 -3.13 17.94 -13.04
C VAL A 25 -4.52 18.59 -13.07
N ASP A 26 -5.52 17.91 -13.67
CA ASP A 26 -6.81 18.52 -13.98
C ASP A 26 -7.81 18.44 -12.82
N LEU A 27 -7.82 17.31 -12.06
CA LEU A 27 -8.77 17.12 -10.97
C LEU A 27 -8.19 17.47 -9.60
N VAL A 28 -6.94 17.08 -9.34
CA VAL A 28 -6.28 17.36 -8.06
C VAL A 28 -5.66 18.76 -8.05
N GLY A 29 -5.32 19.29 -9.23
CA GLY A 29 -4.82 20.65 -9.41
C GLY A 29 -3.29 20.79 -9.27
N ILE A 30 -2.52 19.73 -9.45
CA ILE A 30 -1.05 19.72 -9.30
C ILE A 30 -0.41 20.27 -10.60
N GLN A 31 -0.45 21.58 -10.79
CA GLN A 31 -0.03 22.25 -12.03
C GLN A 31 1.47 22.12 -12.34
N ASN A 32 2.32 21.90 -11.33
CA ASN A 32 3.76 21.77 -11.50
C ASN A 32 4.22 20.33 -11.80
N LEU A 33 3.30 19.37 -11.86
CA LEU A 33 3.59 18.01 -12.27
C LEU A 33 3.71 17.94 -13.79
N THR A 34 4.90 17.67 -14.30
CA THR A 34 5.20 17.68 -15.74
C THR A 34 5.36 16.29 -16.34
N GLY A 35 5.54 15.27 -15.50
CA GLY A 35 5.68 13.89 -15.92
C GLY A 35 5.39 12.91 -14.80
N LEU A 36 4.86 11.75 -15.19
CA LEU A 36 4.58 10.66 -14.27
C LEU A 36 4.87 9.33 -14.96
N ARG A 37 5.64 8.49 -14.29
CA ARG A 37 5.93 7.12 -14.70
C ARG A 37 5.48 6.16 -13.62
N LEU A 38 4.89 5.05 -14.03
CA LEU A 38 4.41 4.00 -13.12
C LEU A 38 5.20 2.72 -13.34
N LEU A 39 5.82 2.20 -12.28
CA LEU A 39 6.51 0.94 -12.30
C LEU A 39 5.83 -0.05 -11.36
N ASN A 40 5.77 -1.30 -11.76
CA ASN A 40 5.46 -2.39 -10.86
C ASN A 40 6.78 -2.93 -10.29
N ARG A 41 6.94 -2.89 -8.98
CA ARG A 41 8.05 -3.52 -8.27
C ARG A 41 7.64 -4.91 -7.81
N TYR A 42 8.51 -5.89 -8.04
CA TYR A 42 8.38 -7.22 -7.47
C TYR A 42 9.58 -7.51 -6.59
N ASP A 43 9.33 -7.95 -5.38
CA ASP A 43 10.30 -8.50 -4.44
C ASP A 43 10.02 -10.00 -4.31
N VAL A 44 11.05 -10.85 -4.48
CA VAL A 44 10.89 -12.31 -4.56
C VAL A 44 11.89 -12.98 -3.64
N GLU A 45 11.43 -13.89 -2.79
CA GLU A 45 12.26 -14.70 -1.88
C GLU A 45 11.91 -16.18 -2.02
N GLY A 46 12.93 -17.03 -1.93
CA GLY A 46 12.76 -18.50 -1.98
C GLY A 46 13.07 -19.12 -3.33
N ILE A 47 13.75 -18.37 -4.22
CA ILE A 47 14.24 -18.90 -5.52
C ILE A 47 15.73 -18.59 -5.68
N ASP A 48 16.37 -19.23 -6.65
CA ASP A 48 17.74 -18.93 -7.04
C ASP A 48 17.81 -17.86 -8.15
N ALA A 49 19.03 -17.40 -8.45
CA ALA A 49 19.26 -16.37 -9.45
C ALA A 49 18.89 -16.82 -10.88
N VAL A 50 19.04 -18.08 -11.19
CA VAL A 50 18.75 -18.61 -12.55
C VAL A 50 17.25 -18.58 -12.80
N LEU A 51 16.47 -19.09 -11.84
CA LEU A 51 15.01 -19.07 -11.91
C LEU A 51 14.47 -17.64 -11.91
N PHE A 52 15.07 -16.73 -11.11
CA PHE A 52 14.69 -15.32 -11.13
C PHE A 52 14.88 -14.69 -12.51
N GLN A 53 16.05 -14.91 -13.15
CA GLN A 53 16.32 -14.40 -14.49
C GLN A 53 15.38 -14.99 -15.56
N GLN A 54 14.97 -16.22 -15.42
CA GLN A 54 13.96 -16.84 -16.30
C GLN A 54 12.57 -16.23 -16.08
N ALA A 55 12.23 -15.90 -14.83
CA ALA A 55 10.94 -15.31 -14.49
C ALA A 55 10.80 -13.85 -14.97
N VAL A 56 11.89 -13.11 -15.12
CA VAL A 56 11.83 -11.70 -15.57
C VAL A 56 11.05 -11.55 -16.88
N PRO A 57 11.39 -12.21 -17.99
CA PRO A 57 10.68 -12.05 -19.27
C PRO A 57 9.41 -12.89 -19.40
N THR A 58 9.13 -13.79 -18.46
CA THR A 58 8.03 -14.78 -18.61
C THR A 58 6.91 -14.61 -17.58
N VAL A 59 7.23 -14.05 -16.39
CA VAL A 59 6.31 -13.88 -15.28
C VAL A 59 6.10 -12.40 -14.96
N PHE A 60 7.19 -11.62 -14.83
CA PHE A 60 7.09 -10.24 -14.35
C PHE A 60 6.84 -9.23 -15.45
N SER A 61 7.23 -9.53 -16.70
CA SER A 61 7.13 -8.59 -17.81
C SER A 61 6.71 -9.26 -19.12
N GLU A 62 6.19 -8.43 -20.02
CA GLU A 62 5.92 -8.75 -21.42
C GLU A 62 6.93 -7.98 -22.28
N PRO A 63 8.05 -8.59 -22.72
CA PRO A 63 9.14 -7.88 -23.40
C PRO A 63 8.76 -7.00 -24.60
N PRO A 64 7.70 -7.31 -25.38
CA PRO A 64 7.26 -6.42 -26.46
C PRO A 64 6.78 -5.06 -25.98
N VAL A 65 6.14 -4.98 -24.79
CA VAL A 65 5.45 -3.80 -24.28
C VAL A 65 6.02 -3.25 -22.96
N ASP A 66 6.94 -4.00 -22.32
CA ASP A 66 7.55 -3.64 -21.05
C ASP A 66 9.05 -3.39 -21.17
N VAL A 67 9.55 -2.55 -20.26
CA VAL A 67 10.98 -2.40 -19.92
C VAL A 67 11.18 -2.83 -18.48
N THR A 68 12.29 -3.53 -18.22
CA THR A 68 12.65 -3.99 -16.87
C THR A 68 13.93 -3.29 -16.38
N TYR A 69 13.99 -3.07 -15.06
CA TYR A 69 15.13 -2.42 -14.42
C TYR A 69 15.51 -3.19 -13.16
N ASP A 70 16.79 -3.54 -13.02
CA ASP A 70 17.35 -4.17 -11.80
C ASP A 70 17.47 -3.16 -10.64
N LYS A 71 17.52 -1.87 -10.96
CA LYS A 71 17.58 -0.77 -10.02
C LYS A 71 16.50 0.25 -10.33
N LEU A 72 16.05 0.92 -9.29
CA LEU A 72 15.09 2.01 -9.42
C LEU A 72 15.66 3.09 -10.35
N PRO A 73 14.96 3.46 -11.45
CA PRO A 73 15.35 4.57 -12.29
C PRO A 73 15.35 5.90 -11.55
N ASP A 74 16.26 6.78 -11.92
CA ASP A 74 16.34 8.12 -11.35
C ASP A 74 15.09 8.95 -11.67
N ALA A 75 14.59 9.67 -10.67
CA ALA A 75 13.55 10.69 -10.81
C ALA A 75 13.69 11.73 -9.69
N LYS A 76 13.12 12.92 -9.89
CA LYS A 76 13.18 13.99 -8.87
C LYS A 76 12.47 13.61 -7.59
N THR A 77 11.30 13.02 -7.72
CA THR A 77 10.46 12.59 -6.59
C THR A 77 9.98 11.17 -6.84
N VAL A 78 10.18 10.30 -5.85
CA VAL A 78 9.79 8.89 -5.93
C VAL A 78 9.12 8.47 -4.64
N PHE A 79 8.03 7.73 -4.75
CA PHE A 79 7.44 7.00 -3.64
C PHE A 79 6.84 5.69 -4.15
N ALA A 80 6.58 4.77 -3.25
CA ALA A 80 5.96 3.49 -3.59
C ALA A 80 4.74 3.23 -2.71
N VAL A 81 3.81 2.43 -3.22
CA VAL A 81 2.59 2.01 -2.53
C VAL A 81 2.49 0.50 -2.56
N GLU A 82 2.25 -0.11 -1.41
CA GLU A 82 2.03 -1.54 -1.24
C GLU A 82 0.72 -1.82 -0.51
N TYR A 83 0.17 -3.03 -0.68
CA TYR A 83 -0.99 -3.45 0.08
C TYR A 83 -0.67 -3.57 1.58
N LEU A 84 -1.66 -3.27 2.41
CA LEU A 84 -1.57 -3.51 3.84
C LEU A 84 -1.41 -5.00 4.14
N PRO A 85 -0.74 -5.35 5.24
CA PRO A 85 -0.70 -6.72 5.72
C PRO A 85 -2.12 -7.30 5.88
N GLY A 86 -2.34 -8.49 5.32
CA GLY A 86 -3.65 -9.14 5.32
C GLY A 86 -4.53 -8.82 4.12
N GLN A 87 -4.20 -7.80 3.34
CA GLN A 87 -4.84 -7.56 2.05
C GLN A 87 -4.31 -8.52 0.98
N PHE A 88 -5.18 -8.90 0.05
CA PHE A 88 -4.83 -9.80 -1.04
C PHE A 88 -4.12 -9.04 -2.17
N ASP A 89 -2.84 -9.36 -2.38
CA ASP A 89 -2.04 -8.84 -3.47
C ASP A 89 -2.13 -9.82 -4.67
N GLN A 90 -3.12 -9.58 -5.55
CA GLN A 90 -3.37 -10.42 -6.72
C GLN A 90 -2.15 -10.52 -7.64
N ARG A 91 -1.40 -9.43 -7.81
CA ARG A 91 -0.22 -9.39 -8.67
C ARG A 91 0.90 -10.26 -8.11
N ALA A 92 1.17 -10.15 -6.81
CA ALA A 92 2.16 -10.98 -6.13
C ALA A 92 1.75 -12.45 -6.10
N ASP A 93 0.46 -12.73 -5.86
CA ASP A 93 -0.09 -14.08 -5.83
C ASP A 93 0.05 -14.77 -7.19
N SER A 94 -0.38 -14.12 -8.27
CA SER A 94 -0.26 -14.63 -9.65
C SER A 94 1.20 -14.85 -10.04
N ALA A 95 2.10 -13.93 -9.69
CA ALA A 95 3.53 -14.08 -9.98
C ALA A 95 4.13 -15.27 -9.21
N SER A 96 3.78 -15.45 -7.94
CA SER A 96 4.20 -16.58 -7.11
C SER A 96 3.75 -17.92 -7.70
N GLU A 97 2.50 -17.99 -8.16
CA GLU A 97 1.94 -19.19 -8.81
C GLU A 97 2.63 -19.49 -10.14
N CYS A 98 2.84 -18.48 -10.99
CA CYS A 98 3.55 -18.65 -12.26
C CYS A 98 4.99 -19.13 -12.06
N ILE A 99 5.71 -18.65 -11.06
CA ILE A 99 7.06 -19.13 -10.72
C ILE A 99 7.02 -20.58 -10.25
N GLN A 100 6.03 -20.97 -9.45
CA GLN A 100 5.84 -22.35 -9.02
C GLN A 100 5.61 -23.28 -10.24
N LEU A 101 4.77 -22.88 -11.18
CA LEU A 101 4.53 -23.63 -12.41
C LEU A 101 5.78 -23.74 -13.28
N LEU A 102 6.56 -22.66 -13.39
CA LEU A 102 7.79 -22.60 -14.16
C LEU A 102 8.87 -23.54 -13.59
N SER A 103 9.02 -23.56 -12.27
CA SER A 103 10.03 -24.35 -11.56
C SER A 103 9.60 -25.79 -11.26
N GLN A 104 8.29 -26.06 -11.22
CA GLN A 104 7.68 -27.29 -10.69
C GLN A 104 8.10 -27.57 -9.22
N GLY A 105 8.47 -26.53 -8.50
CA GLY A 105 9.00 -26.58 -7.14
C GLY A 105 8.05 -25.98 -6.10
N GLU A 106 8.63 -25.50 -5.01
CA GLU A 106 7.88 -24.79 -3.97
C GLU A 106 7.44 -23.40 -4.43
N ARG A 107 6.31 -22.95 -3.90
CA ARG A 107 5.78 -21.63 -4.20
C ARG A 107 6.62 -20.56 -3.47
N PRO A 108 7.28 -19.61 -4.17
CA PRO A 108 8.09 -18.60 -3.54
C PRO A 108 7.24 -17.52 -2.87
N ALA A 109 7.82 -16.79 -1.92
CA ALA A 109 7.22 -15.57 -1.43
C ALA A 109 7.44 -14.44 -2.45
N VAL A 110 6.36 -13.77 -2.84
CA VAL A 110 6.39 -12.59 -3.71
C VAL A 110 5.62 -11.46 -3.04
N ARG A 111 6.10 -10.23 -3.19
CA ARG A 111 5.38 -9.00 -2.85
C ARG A 111 5.45 -8.04 -4.01
N SER A 112 4.37 -7.31 -4.23
CA SER A 112 4.38 -6.25 -5.20
C SER A 112 4.22 -4.87 -4.56
N ALA A 113 4.69 -3.85 -5.28
CA ALA A 113 4.41 -2.46 -4.97
C ALA A 113 4.30 -1.67 -6.26
N ARG A 114 3.48 -0.63 -6.23
CA ARG A 114 3.40 0.36 -7.29
C ARG A 114 4.38 1.47 -6.98
N VAL A 115 5.27 1.77 -7.91
CA VAL A 115 6.25 2.86 -7.75
C VAL A 115 5.87 4.02 -8.67
N TYR A 116 5.84 5.20 -8.10
CA TYR A 116 5.51 6.46 -8.77
C TYR A 116 6.77 7.29 -8.90
N LEU A 117 7.17 7.57 -10.12
CA LEU A 117 8.26 8.48 -10.44
C LEU A 117 7.64 9.76 -10.98
N LEU A 118 7.90 10.86 -10.30
CA LEU A 118 7.28 12.15 -10.59
C LEU A 118 8.34 13.15 -11.05
N ASP A 119 8.05 13.84 -12.15
CA ASP A 119 8.83 14.93 -12.67
C ASP A 119 8.07 16.26 -12.50
N GLY A 120 8.78 17.31 -12.16
CA GLY A 120 8.20 18.63 -11.92
C GLY A 120 8.83 19.32 -10.74
N ASP A 121 8.39 20.51 -10.44
CA ASP A 121 8.82 21.28 -9.26
C ASP A 121 7.74 21.23 -8.19
N LEU A 122 7.68 20.03 -7.55
CA LEU A 122 6.62 19.67 -6.59
C LEU A 122 6.98 20.15 -5.20
N THR A 123 6.03 20.77 -4.53
CA THR A 123 6.11 21.09 -3.11
C THR A 123 5.73 19.89 -2.23
N ASP A 124 6.07 19.94 -0.94
CA ASP A 124 5.62 18.90 0.02
C ASP A 124 4.08 18.81 0.08
N ALA A 125 3.38 19.93 -0.11
CA ALA A 125 1.92 19.95 -0.14
C ALA A 125 1.37 19.24 -1.41
N ASP A 126 2.01 19.44 -2.57
CA ASP A 126 1.66 18.74 -3.80
C ASP A 126 1.86 17.23 -3.64
N LEU A 127 3.00 16.83 -3.07
CA LEU A 127 3.30 15.43 -2.83
C LEU A 127 2.30 14.80 -1.84
N ALA A 128 1.93 15.50 -0.79
CA ALA A 128 0.92 15.04 0.16
C ALA A 128 -0.46 14.87 -0.51
N ALA A 129 -0.85 15.80 -1.39
CA ALA A 129 -2.10 15.73 -2.15
C ALA A 129 -2.09 14.55 -3.13
N ILE A 130 -0.98 14.33 -3.85
CA ILE A 130 -0.80 13.18 -4.75
C ILE A 130 -0.93 11.87 -3.96
N LYS A 131 -0.19 11.72 -2.86
CA LYS A 131 -0.26 10.52 -2.01
C LYS A 131 -1.67 10.27 -1.48
N LYS A 132 -2.37 11.32 -1.04
CA LYS A 132 -3.76 11.22 -0.56
C LYS A 132 -4.72 10.75 -1.67
N TYR A 133 -4.45 11.13 -2.93
CA TYR A 133 -5.26 10.71 -4.07
C TYR A 133 -5.04 9.25 -4.46
N VAL A 134 -3.76 8.80 -4.48
CA VAL A 134 -3.42 7.46 -4.99
C VAL A 134 -3.39 6.36 -3.93
N ILE A 135 -3.31 6.71 -2.64
CA ILE A 135 -3.26 5.73 -1.53
C ILE A 135 -4.63 5.63 -0.87
N ASN A 136 -5.30 4.49 -1.06
CA ASN A 136 -6.46 4.16 -0.27
C ASN A 136 -6.00 3.59 1.09
N PRO A 137 -6.17 4.30 2.22
CA PRO A 137 -5.65 3.87 3.52
C PRO A 137 -6.34 2.62 4.09
N VAL A 138 -7.46 2.19 3.51
CA VAL A 138 -8.16 0.97 3.91
C VAL A 138 -7.46 -0.29 3.39
N GLU A 139 -6.77 -0.21 2.26
CA GLU A 139 -6.15 -1.37 1.60
C GLU A 139 -4.66 -1.23 1.34
N ALA A 140 -4.14 0.01 1.35
CA ALA A 140 -2.76 0.29 0.93
C ALA A 140 -2.07 1.29 1.86
N ARG A 141 -0.76 1.31 1.78
CA ARG A 141 0.12 2.26 2.48
C ARG A 141 1.33 2.62 1.64
N GLU A 142 2.03 3.67 2.04
CA GLU A 142 3.36 3.96 1.49
C GLU A 142 4.33 2.84 1.83
N ALA A 143 5.09 2.39 0.83
CA ALA A 143 6.09 1.34 0.94
C ALA A 143 7.50 1.93 1.02
N SER A 144 8.39 1.33 1.82
CA SER A 144 9.81 1.66 1.77
C SER A 144 10.40 1.33 0.39
N LEU A 145 11.30 2.20 -0.07
CA LEU A 145 12.10 1.99 -1.28
C LEU A 145 13.35 1.15 -1.01
N ASP A 146 13.72 0.96 0.25
CA ASP A 146 14.90 0.21 0.65
C ASP A 146 14.85 -1.25 0.20
N GLU A 147 16.03 -1.84 0.04
CA GLU A 147 16.16 -3.28 -0.20
C GLU A 147 15.72 -4.06 1.04
N ARG A 148 15.01 -5.16 0.81
CA ARG A 148 14.54 -6.05 1.88
C ARG A 148 15.48 -7.24 2.02
N SER A 149 15.84 -7.58 3.24
CA SER A 149 16.61 -8.80 3.54
C SER A 149 15.73 -10.05 3.54
N THR A 150 14.45 -9.90 3.86
CA THR A 150 13.42 -10.97 3.84
C THR A 150 12.03 -10.40 3.56
N LEU A 151 11.16 -11.23 3.00
CA LEU A 151 9.74 -10.93 2.81
C LEU A 151 8.85 -11.46 3.94
N LYS A 152 9.43 -12.19 4.89
CA LYS A 152 8.70 -12.62 6.10
C LYS A 152 8.35 -11.38 6.91
N MET A 153 7.07 -11.27 7.24
CA MET A 153 6.58 -10.25 8.15
C MET A 153 6.41 -10.87 9.52
N GLU A 154 7.05 -10.26 10.50
CA GLU A 154 6.76 -10.55 11.91
C GLU A 154 5.65 -9.61 12.35
N PHE A 155 4.56 -10.17 12.83
CA PHE A 155 3.46 -9.42 13.43
C PHE A 155 3.47 -9.65 14.92
N ALA A 156 3.38 -8.59 15.70
CA ALA A 156 2.98 -8.72 17.09
C ALA A 156 1.52 -9.20 17.10
N ILE A 157 1.31 -10.47 17.42
CA ILE A 157 -0.04 -11.02 17.59
C ILE A 157 -0.55 -10.50 18.93
N PRO A 158 -1.61 -9.67 18.97
CA PRO A 158 -2.18 -9.23 20.23
C PRO A 158 -2.68 -10.45 21.01
N THR A 159 -2.21 -10.61 22.24
CA THR A 159 -2.67 -11.68 23.14
C THR A 159 -3.88 -11.25 23.96
N GLU A 160 -4.16 -9.95 24.03
CA GLU A 160 -5.24 -9.35 24.78
C GLU A 160 -5.95 -8.28 23.93
N VAL A 161 -7.24 -8.09 24.17
CA VAL A 161 -8.01 -7.04 23.55
C VAL A 161 -7.92 -5.78 24.42
N GLU A 162 -7.52 -4.66 23.82
CA GLU A 162 -7.42 -3.35 24.50
C GLU A 162 -8.76 -2.95 25.10
N THR A 163 -8.80 -2.69 26.41
CA THR A 163 -9.92 -2.03 27.09
C THR A 163 -9.73 -0.52 27.02
N LEU A 164 -10.74 0.20 26.58
CA LEU A 164 -10.74 1.65 26.40
C LEU A 164 -10.96 2.35 27.74
N THR A 165 -10.00 2.27 28.63
CA THR A 165 -10.08 2.79 29.99
C THR A 165 -10.43 4.27 29.99
N GLY A 166 -11.51 4.65 30.69
CA GLY A 166 -12.01 6.02 30.78
C GLY A 166 -12.98 6.42 29.68
N PHE A 167 -13.32 5.55 28.74
CA PHE A 167 -14.26 5.83 27.66
C PHE A 167 -15.61 6.31 28.19
N THR A 168 -16.15 5.67 29.23
CA THR A 168 -17.43 6.05 29.84
C THR A 168 -17.40 7.40 30.53
N ALA A 169 -16.22 7.94 30.86
CA ALA A 169 -16.04 9.24 31.49
C ALA A 169 -15.71 10.39 30.51
N LEU A 170 -15.55 10.10 29.22
CA LEU A 170 -15.25 11.13 28.21
C LEU A 170 -16.36 12.16 28.11
N GLY A 171 -16.00 13.43 27.96
CA GLY A 171 -16.93 14.49 27.59
C GLY A 171 -17.24 14.44 26.07
N ASP A 172 -18.22 15.23 25.67
CA ASP A 172 -18.76 15.24 24.30
C ASP A 172 -17.70 15.53 23.23
N ASP A 173 -16.88 16.58 23.42
CA ASP A 173 -15.80 16.94 22.50
C ASP A 173 -14.70 15.86 22.44
N ALA A 174 -14.43 15.19 23.57
CA ALA A 174 -13.45 14.14 23.65
C ALA A 174 -13.93 12.85 22.97
N LEU A 175 -15.24 12.56 22.99
CA LEU A 175 -15.84 11.47 22.21
C LEU A 175 -15.73 11.71 20.71
N GLU A 176 -15.97 12.93 20.26
CA GLU A 176 -15.83 13.28 18.85
C GLU A 176 -14.37 13.16 18.38
N THR A 177 -13.41 13.63 19.20
CA THR A 177 -11.99 13.47 18.94
C THR A 177 -11.61 11.99 18.86
N PHE A 178 -12.05 11.19 19.83
CA PHE A 178 -11.81 9.75 19.89
C PHE A 178 -12.36 9.03 18.64
N ARG A 179 -13.59 9.36 18.22
CA ARG A 179 -14.21 8.82 17.00
C ARG A 179 -13.35 9.06 15.76
N ASN A 180 -12.86 10.29 15.61
CA ASN A 180 -12.04 10.70 14.48
C ASN A 180 -10.64 10.06 14.51
N GLU A 181 -9.97 10.03 15.64
CA GLU A 181 -8.65 9.43 15.82
C GLU A 181 -8.66 7.91 15.59
N LYS A 182 -9.70 7.23 16.02
CA LYS A 182 -9.85 5.77 15.80
C LYS A 182 -10.45 5.43 14.44
N GLY A 183 -10.83 6.42 13.62
CA GLY A 183 -11.41 6.22 12.28
C GLY A 183 -12.70 5.41 12.30
N LEU A 184 -13.56 5.64 13.31
CA LEU A 184 -14.79 4.88 13.48
C LEU A 184 -15.85 5.31 12.45
N ALA A 185 -16.42 4.33 11.74
CA ALA A 185 -17.47 4.54 10.74
C ALA A 185 -18.86 4.68 11.39
N MET A 186 -18.99 5.64 12.32
CA MET A 186 -20.24 5.94 13.02
C MET A 186 -20.36 7.46 13.18
N ASP A 187 -21.57 7.95 13.38
CA ASP A 187 -21.81 9.37 13.67
C ASP A 187 -21.65 9.70 15.17
N HIS A 188 -21.80 10.99 15.51
CA HIS A 188 -21.68 11.44 16.89
C HIS A 188 -22.77 10.86 17.80
N ALA A 189 -23.99 10.73 17.29
CA ALA A 189 -25.10 10.15 18.05
C ALA A 189 -24.86 8.68 18.40
N ASP A 190 -24.25 7.94 17.46
CA ASP A 190 -23.92 6.51 17.64
C ASP A 190 -22.88 6.33 18.76
N ILE A 191 -21.80 7.12 18.76
CA ILE A 191 -20.76 6.98 19.79
C ILE A 191 -21.26 7.39 21.18
N VAL A 192 -22.16 8.39 21.26
CA VAL A 192 -22.82 8.79 22.51
C VAL A 192 -23.76 7.66 22.99
N PHE A 193 -24.47 7.02 22.06
CA PHE A 193 -25.29 5.85 22.38
C PHE A 193 -24.44 4.72 22.95
N CYS A 194 -23.33 4.39 22.31
CA CYS A 194 -22.37 3.38 22.80
C CYS A 194 -21.87 3.74 24.21
N GLN A 195 -21.49 4.98 24.44
CA GLN A 195 -21.02 5.44 25.75
C GLN A 195 -22.11 5.23 26.82
N ASN A 196 -23.36 5.62 26.54
CA ASN A 196 -24.47 5.47 27.47
C ASN A 196 -24.78 3.99 27.77
N TYR A 197 -24.67 3.12 26.76
CA TYR A 197 -24.80 1.69 26.97
C TYR A 197 -23.74 1.17 27.95
N PHE A 198 -22.44 1.48 27.75
CA PHE A 198 -21.38 1.02 28.64
C PHE A 198 -21.40 1.67 30.03
N LYS A 199 -21.94 2.90 30.14
CA LYS A 199 -22.29 3.49 31.46
C LYS A 199 -23.32 2.65 32.20
N SER A 200 -24.32 2.12 31.49
CA SER A 200 -25.34 1.25 32.10
C SER A 200 -24.79 -0.11 32.50
N GLU A 201 -23.78 -0.61 31.77
CA GLU A 201 -23.05 -1.83 32.08
C GLU A 201 -22.01 -1.65 33.21
N HIS A 202 -21.78 -0.42 33.71
CA HIS A 202 -20.80 -0.08 34.72
C HIS A 202 -19.36 -0.54 34.41
N ARG A 203 -18.97 -0.53 33.13
CA ARG A 203 -17.64 -0.87 32.64
C ARG A 203 -17.26 -0.08 31.41
N ASP A 204 -15.95 0.02 31.16
CA ASP A 204 -15.45 0.51 29.88
C ASP A 204 -15.49 -0.61 28.82
N PRO A 205 -15.72 -0.27 27.56
CA PRO A 205 -15.70 -1.22 26.45
C PRO A 205 -14.28 -1.64 26.07
N THR A 206 -14.18 -2.77 25.37
CA THR A 206 -13.00 -3.08 24.58
C THR A 206 -13.06 -2.38 23.22
N ILE A 207 -11.89 -2.25 22.58
CA ILE A 207 -11.84 -1.69 21.21
C ILE A 207 -12.66 -2.49 20.21
N THR A 208 -12.77 -3.80 20.41
CA THR A 208 -13.56 -4.70 19.56
C THR A 208 -15.06 -4.46 19.69
N GLU A 209 -15.54 -4.08 20.89
CA GLU A 209 -16.96 -3.79 21.12
C GLU A 209 -17.40 -2.45 20.52
N ILE A 210 -16.44 -1.54 20.27
CA ILE A 210 -16.73 -0.23 19.66
C ILE A 210 -16.58 -0.25 18.14
N ARG A 211 -15.80 -1.15 17.56
CA ARG A 211 -15.63 -1.33 16.11
C ARG A 211 -16.69 -2.23 15.50
#